data_a49bdb1e521de8f840662f98882d815f
#
_entry.id   a49bdb1e521de8f840662f98882d815f
#
_cell.length_a   1.000
_cell.length_b   1.000
_cell.length_c   1.000
_cell.angle_alpha   90.00
_cell.angle_beta   90.00
_cell.angle_gamma   90.00
#
_symmetry.space_group_name_H-M   'P 1'
#
loop_
_entity.id
_entity.type
_entity.pdbx_description
1 polymer ?
#
loop_
_entity_poly.entity_id
_entity_poly.type
_entity_poly.pdbx_seq_one_letter_code
_entity_poly.pdbx_strand_id
1 'polypeptide(L)'
;MDDKKINIEELLVRILENRAGSEEIRYFSKWMEGQENRVYFEKFKKIWNFSAGSHASPEMLEAGVRDYRLFMEKSLKSKMRVTLMWRIGSVAAVLLMILSSVFWLRKDVSEVSSGEKYVVSSGREVILKLADNKEIILGDSLNLSGVAGKWVSVDKVDHRGIVYRIKDSTGIEEEELNYNQIIVPAGERFLVQLSDGTKVWINSESALRYPAYFGKNIREVEARGNVYFEVAKDSTRPFVVASRELTTEVLGTRFEVNTYGDRDEVSATLVEGNVRVGVGSRFVVIKPNQQFTFNTKSGTIEVNEVDAAREVMWKDGILVIDNEAFRDVVWKLERWYGVSIVNETGLVFTQSFSGEFDREDIH
;
A
#
# COMPACT_ATOMS: atom_id res chain seq x y z
N MET A 1 34.39 -41.42 16.14
CA MET A 1 34.27 -39.93 16.04
C MET A 1 32.81 -39.68 15.79
N ASP A 2 32.13 -39.16 16.82
CA ASP A 2 30.69 -38.98 16.82
C ASP A 2 30.25 -37.98 15.71
N ASP A 3 29.36 -38.44 14.81
CA ASP A 3 28.61 -37.63 13.88
C ASP A 3 27.65 -36.74 14.69
N LYS A 4 28.17 -35.62 15.22
CA LYS A 4 27.33 -34.58 15.76
C LYS A 4 26.52 -34.00 14.59
N LYS A 5 25.28 -34.43 14.46
CA LYS A 5 24.31 -33.88 13.49
C LYS A 5 24.23 -32.37 13.73
N ILE A 6 24.91 -31.60 12.88
CA ILE A 6 24.89 -30.13 12.97
C ILE A 6 23.45 -29.69 12.66
N ASN A 7 22.85 -29.00 13.61
CA ASN A 7 21.54 -28.37 13.39
C ASN A 7 21.76 -27.17 12.46
N ILE A 8 21.21 -27.26 11.25
CA ILE A 8 21.48 -26.26 10.21
C ILE A 8 20.92 -24.89 10.60
N GLU A 9 19.76 -24.82 11.25
CA GLU A 9 19.15 -23.57 11.66
C GLU A 9 19.98 -22.85 12.72
N GLU A 10 20.49 -23.58 13.71
CA GLU A 10 21.40 -23.04 14.73
C GLU A 10 22.71 -22.55 14.12
N LEU A 11 23.22 -23.26 13.11
CA LEU A 11 24.39 -22.84 12.36
C LEU A 11 24.13 -21.53 11.59
N LEU A 12 22.99 -21.41 10.93
CA LEU A 12 22.64 -20.20 10.17
C LEU A 12 22.50 -18.97 11.10
N VAL A 13 21.89 -19.15 12.29
CA VAL A 13 21.85 -18.10 13.32
C VAL A 13 23.25 -17.64 13.69
N ARG A 14 24.17 -18.57 14.01
CA ARG A 14 25.56 -18.25 14.39
C ARG A 14 26.34 -17.57 13.26
N ILE A 15 26.08 -17.94 12.01
CA ILE A 15 26.66 -17.26 10.84
C ILE A 15 26.18 -15.82 10.75
N LEU A 16 24.87 -15.58 10.88
CA LEU A 16 24.28 -14.24 10.79
C LEU A 16 24.67 -13.35 11.98
N GLU A 17 24.89 -13.94 13.16
CA GLU A 17 25.40 -13.22 14.35
C GLU A 17 26.93 -13.00 14.33
N ASN A 18 27.63 -13.49 13.29
CA ASN A 18 29.09 -13.45 13.22
C ASN A 18 29.79 -14.17 14.40
N ARG A 19 29.17 -15.26 14.92
CA ARG A 19 29.62 -16.07 16.05
C ARG A 19 30.07 -17.48 15.64
N ALA A 20 30.03 -17.80 14.36
CA ALA A 20 30.40 -19.12 13.86
C ALA A 20 31.92 -19.34 13.86
N GLY A 21 32.35 -20.53 14.31
CA GLY A 21 33.73 -20.94 14.29
C GLY A 21 34.22 -21.36 12.90
N SER A 22 35.54 -21.53 12.73
CA SER A 22 36.17 -21.84 11.42
C SER A 22 35.68 -23.17 10.81
N GLU A 23 35.36 -24.18 11.62
CA GLU A 23 34.79 -25.45 11.14
C GLU A 23 33.35 -25.29 10.69
N GLU A 24 32.56 -24.52 11.41
CA GLU A 24 31.18 -24.20 11.08
C GLU A 24 31.07 -23.38 9.77
N ILE A 25 31.95 -22.42 9.57
CA ILE A 25 32.06 -21.65 8.32
C ILE A 25 32.42 -22.55 7.13
N ARG A 26 33.33 -23.52 7.35
CA ARG A 26 33.70 -24.49 6.30
C ARG A 26 32.52 -25.38 5.95
N TYR A 27 31.80 -25.87 6.94
CA TYR A 27 30.60 -26.67 6.73
C TYR A 27 29.51 -25.87 5.99
N PHE A 28 29.27 -24.64 6.43
CA PHE A 28 28.32 -23.73 5.77
C PHE A 28 28.69 -23.46 4.31
N SER A 29 29.95 -23.17 4.01
CA SER A 29 30.42 -22.95 2.63
C SER A 29 30.12 -24.16 1.73
N LYS A 30 30.36 -25.37 2.22
CA LYS A 30 30.07 -26.62 1.49
C LYS A 30 28.56 -26.83 1.35
N TRP A 31 27.77 -26.53 2.39
CA TRP A 31 26.32 -26.63 2.35
C TRP A 31 25.72 -25.66 1.34
N MET A 32 26.27 -24.45 1.19
CA MET A 32 25.88 -23.42 0.24
C MET A 32 26.19 -23.76 -1.24
N GLU A 33 26.92 -24.85 -1.54
CA GLU A 33 27.11 -25.32 -2.92
C GLU A 33 25.83 -25.82 -3.55
N GLY A 34 24.87 -26.31 -2.76
CA GLY A 34 23.55 -26.74 -3.22
C GLY A 34 22.65 -25.54 -3.58
N GLN A 35 22.03 -25.59 -4.75
CA GLN A 35 21.12 -24.51 -5.20
C GLN A 35 19.92 -24.35 -4.27
N GLU A 36 19.32 -25.43 -3.79
CA GLU A 36 18.21 -25.41 -2.84
C GLU A 36 18.62 -24.80 -1.49
N ASN A 37 19.86 -25.07 -1.06
CA ASN A 37 20.39 -24.54 0.19
C ASN A 37 20.65 -23.03 0.13
N ARG A 38 21.07 -22.50 -1.03
CA ARG A 38 21.18 -21.05 -1.26
C ARG A 38 19.84 -20.35 -1.16
N VAL A 39 18.83 -20.91 -1.81
CA VAL A 39 17.46 -20.38 -1.74
C VAL A 39 16.94 -20.43 -0.30
N TYR A 40 17.24 -21.52 0.42
CA TYR A 40 16.87 -21.65 1.84
C TYR A 40 17.56 -20.59 2.70
N PHE A 41 18.87 -20.40 2.52
CA PHE A 41 19.65 -19.41 3.28
C PHE A 41 19.16 -17.98 3.01
N GLU A 42 18.91 -17.59 1.75
CA GLU A 42 18.39 -16.26 1.44
C GLU A 42 17.01 -16.02 2.06
N LYS A 43 16.12 -17.01 2.04
CA LYS A 43 14.83 -16.93 2.73
C LYS A 43 15.01 -16.82 4.26
N PHE A 44 15.90 -17.63 4.82
CA PHE A 44 16.21 -17.60 6.25
C PHE A 44 16.78 -16.23 6.67
N LYS A 45 17.71 -15.67 5.89
CA LYS A 45 18.29 -14.36 6.09
C LYS A 45 17.26 -13.23 6.04
N LYS A 46 16.29 -13.33 5.11
CA LYS A 46 15.16 -12.37 5.06
C LYS A 46 14.32 -12.44 6.34
N ILE A 47 13.99 -13.64 6.83
CA ILE A 47 13.25 -13.84 8.08
C ILE A 47 14.08 -13.35 9.28
N TRP A 48 15.38 -13.62 9.30
CA TRP A 48 16.30 -13.18 10.32
C TRP A 48 16.35 -11.64 10.41
N ASN A 49 16.55 -10.96 9.28
CA ASN A 49 16.57 -9.51 9.23
C ASN A 49 15.22 -8.90 9.67
N PHE A 50 14.12 -9.60 9.38
CA PHE A 50 12.79 -9.21 9.82
C PHE A 50 12.59 -9.36 11.34
N SER A 51 13.17 -10.40 11.95
CA SER A 51 13.02 -10.69 13.38
C SER A 51 14.12 -10.05 14.26
N ALA A 52 15.30 -9.72 13.71
CA ALA A 52 16.49 -9.27 14.44
C ALA A 52 16.62 -7.74 14.55
N GLY A 53 15.66 -6.97 14.06
CA GLY A 53 15.62 -5.52 14.25
C GLY A 53 15.48 -5.17 15.74
N SER A 54 16.63 -4.91 16.40
CA SER A 54 16.85 -4.46 17.79
C SER A 54 16.13 -5.28 18.91
N HIS A 55 16.87 -6.16 19.57
CA HIS A 55 16.55 -6.85 20.83
C HIS A 55 15.69 -8.13 20.80
N ALA A 56 15.76 -8.94 19.74
CA ALA A 56 15.17 -10.28 19.79
C ALA A 56 15.89 -11.17 20.82
N SER A 57 15.16 -11.67 21.82
CA SER A 57 15.70 -12.68 22.74
C SER A 57 15.92 -14.01 21.99
N PRO A 58 16.86 -14.88 22.45
CA PRO A 58 17.07 -16.20 21.86
C PRO A 58 15.79 -17.03 21.77
N GLU A 59 14.86 -16.85 22.69
CA GLU A 59 13.57 -17.56 22.75
C GLU A 59 12.62 -17.11 21.61
N MET A 60 12.64 -15.83 21.22
CA MET A 60 11.87 -15.31 20.09
C MET A 60 12.37 -15.87 18.75
N LEU A 61 13.66 -16.05 18.63
CA LEU A 61 14.32 -16.66 17.47
C LEU A 61 13.95 -18.13 17.31
N GLU A 62 13.98 -18.91 18.41
CA GLU A 62 13.55 -20.32 18.39
C GLU A 62 12.07 -20.45 18.03
N ALA A 63 11.22 -19.55 18.48
CA ALA A 63 9.81 -19.53 18.11
C ALA A 63 9.63 -19.27 16.61
N GLY A 64 10.30 -18.27 16.05
CA GLY A 64 10.24 -17.96 14.62
C GLY A 64 10.74 -19.09 13.71
N VAL A 65 11.83 -19.76 14.09
CA VAL A 65 12.38 -20.92 13.37
C VAL A 65 11.44 -22.12 13.45
N ARG A 66 10.82 -22.37 14.62
CA ARG A 66 9.84 -23.45 14.80
C ARG A 66 8.60 -23.24 13.93
N ASP A 67 8.08 -22.02 13.89
CA ASP A 67 6.87 -21.69 13.12
C ASP A 67 7.14 -21.77 11.60
N TYR A 68 8.33 -21.36 11.14
CA TYR A 68 8.76 -21.56 9.77
C TYR A 68 8.88 -23.03 9.39
N ARG A 69 9.38 -23.90 10.29
CA ARG A 69 9.46 -25.34 10.05
C ARG A 69 8.07 -25.97 9.86
N LEU A 70 7.11 -25.60 10.70
CA LEU A 70 5.72 -26.05 10.59
C LEU A 70 5.07 -25.58 9.27
N PHE A 71 5.37 -24.37 8.83
CA PHE A 71 4.94 -23.84 7.54
C PHE A 71 5.50 -24.67 6.36
N MET A 72 6.81 -24.98 6.38
CA MET A 72 7.46 -25.76 5.33
C MET A 72 6.97 -27.20 5.27
N GLU A 73 6.73 -27.86 6.40
CA GLU A 73 6.16 -29.21 6.43
C GLU A 73 4.74 -29.28 5.84
N LYS A 74 3.90 -28.28 6.09
CA LYS A 74 2.56 -28.18 5.50
C LYS A 74 2.60 -27.91 4.00
N SER A 75 3.47 -27.02 3.54
CA SER A 75 3.58 -26.66 2.11
C SER A 75 4.06 -27.83 1.24
N LEU A 76 4.92 -28.71 1.78
CA LEU A 76 5.40 -29.92 1.08
C LEU A 76 4.34 -31.03 1.00
N LYS A 77 3.41 -31.13 1.99
CA LYS A 77 2.32 -32.11 1.97
C LYS A 77 1.18 -31.74 0.99
N SER A 78 1.08 -30.50 0.56
CA SER A 78 0.03 -30.03 -0.37
C SER A 78 0.21 -30.57 -1.80
N LYS A 79 1.43 -30.86 -2.25
CA LYS A 79 1.68 -31.35 -3.63
C LYS A 79 1.23 -32.81 -3.91
N MET A 80 0.88 -33.59 -2.91
CA MET A 80 0.54 -35.01 -3.12
C MET A 80 -0.97 -35.30 -3.22
N ARG A 81 -1.85 -34.30 -3.14
CA ARG A 81 -3.32 -34.52 -3.21
C ARG A 81 -3.96 -34.16 -4.57
N VAL A 82 -3.22 -33.63 -5.52
CA VAL A 82 -3.77 -33.19 -6.80
C VAL A 82 -4.13 -34.32 -7.76
N THR A 83 -3.53 -35.51 -7.62
CA THR A 83 -3.75 -36.64 -8.54
C THR A 83 -5.00 -37.47 -8.24
N LEU A 84 -5.62 -37.31 -7.07
CA LEU A 84 -6.84 -38.07 -6.72
C LEU A 84 -8.14 -37.33 -7.08
N MET A 85 -8.10 -36.01 -7.34
CA MET A 85 -9.30 -35.23 -7.65
C MET A 85 -9.76 -35.32 -9.11
N TRP A 86 -8.97 -35.88 -10.02
CA TRP A 86 -9.34 -36.02 -11.43
C TRP A 86 -10.32 -37.16 -11.74
N ARG A 87 -10.59 -38.06 -10.77
CA ARG A 87 -11.55 -39.18 -10.95
C ARG A 87 -12.96 -38.89 -10.42
N ILE A 88 -13.20 -37.77 -9.75
CA ILE A 88 -14.53 -37.39 -9.22
C ILE A 88 -15.16 -36.26 -10.05
N GLY A 89 -14.42 -35.70 -11.00
CA GLY A 89 -14.85 -34.49 -11.77
C GLY A 89 -15.98 -34.69 -12.79
N SER A 90 -16.33 -35.93 -13.16
CA SER A 90 -17.33 -36.17 -14.21
C SER A 90 -18.80 -36.12 -13.71
N VAL A 91 -19.06 -36.29 -12.44
CA VAL A 91 -20.43 -36.22 -11.87
C VAL A 91 -20.77 -34.78 -11.42
N ALA A 92 -19.76 -33.99 -10.99
CA ALA A 92 -19.96 -32.62 -10.56
C ALA A 92 -20.31 -31.67 -11.75
N ALA A 93 -19.81 -31.94 -12.95
CA ALA A 93 -20.07 -31.11 -14.13
C ALA A 93 -21.54 -31.13 -14.57
N VAL A 94 -22.22 -32.25 -14.41
CA VAL A 94 -23.67 -32.37 -14.79
C VAL A 94 -24.54 -31.63 -13.76
N LEU A 95 -24.22 -31.69 -12.48
CA LEU A 95 -24.94 -30.96 -11.43
C LEU A 95 -24.76 -29.45 -11.54
N LEU A 96 -23.57 -28.97 -11.95
CA LEU A 96 -23.32 -27.54 -12.17
C LEU A 96 -24.04 -27.00 -13.40
N MET A 97 -24.24 -27.79 -14.45
CA MET A 97 -25.05 -27.38 -15.61
C MET A 97 -26.54 -27.27 -15.27
N ILE A 98 -27.08 -28.14 -14.42
CA ILE A 98 -28.46 -28.06 -13.96
C ILE A 98 -28.68 -26.86 -13.04
N LEU A 99 -27.73 -26.55 -12.14
CA LEU A 99 -27.78 -25.39 -11.26
C LEU A 99 -27.61 -24.07 -12.03
N SER A 100 -26.79 -24.05 -13.07
CA SER A 100 -26.63 -22.85 -13.91
C SER A 100 -27.88 -22.55 -14.75
N SER A 101 -28.59 -23.56 -15.21
CA SER A 101 -29.87 -23.37 -15.98
C SER A 101 -30.98 -22.82 -15.06
N VAL A 102 -31.05 -23.26 -13.80
CA VAL A 102 -32.01 -22.72 -12.81
C VAL A 102 -31.66 -21.28 -12.39
N PHE A 103 -30.36 -20.94 -12.34
CA PHE A 103 -29.91 -19.57 -12.04
C PHE A 103 -30.22 -18.57 -13.17
N TRP A 104 -30.18 -19.03 -14.45
CA TRP A 104 -30.51 -18.17 -15.60
C TRP A 104 -32.02 -17.90 -15.73
N LEU A 105 -32.87 -18.77 -15.22
CA LEU A 105 -34.33 -18.63 -15.24
C LEU A 105 -34.90 -17.75 -14.12
N ARG A 106 -34.05 -17.29 -13.18
CA ARG A 106 -34.46 -16.41 -12.06
C ARG A 106 -34.03 -14.95 -12.22
N LYS A 107 -33.58 -14.56 -13.41
CA LYS A 107 -33.14 -13.18 -13.65
C LYS A 107 -34.27 -12.32 -14.18
N ASP A 108 -35.24 -12.02 -13.33
CA ASP A 108 -36.13 -10.85 -13.44
C ASP A 108 -36.83 -10.62 -12.09
N VAL A 109 -36.22 -9.90 -11.20
CA VAL A 109 -36.90 -9.03 -10.23
C VAL A 109 -36.01 -7.82 -9.96
N SER A 110 -36.59 -6.69 -10.23
CA SER A 110 -36.12 -5.32 -10.25
C SER A 110 -35.54 -4.81 -8.94
N GLU A 111 -34.48 -4.06 -9.08
CA GLU A 111 -34.08 -2.78 -8.46
C GLU A 111 -34.77 -2.28 -7.21
N VAL A 112 -33.97 -1.94 -6.22
CA VAL A 112 -34.03 -0.63 -5.54
C VAL A 112 -32.61 -0.13 -5.28
N SER A 113 -32.38 1.04 -5.83
CA SER A 113 -31.25 1.94 -5.70
C SER A 113 -30.85 2.24 -4.26
N SER A 114 -29.59 2.24 -3.95
CA SER A 114 -28.85 3.33 -3.28
C SER A 114 -27.49 2.83 -2.78
N GLY A 115 -26.44 3.49 -3.21
CA GLY A 115 -25.08 3.32 -2.75
C GLY A 115 -24.17 3.05 -3.93
N GLU A 116 -23.46 4.08 -4.38
CA GLU A 116 -22.40 3.92 -5.35
C GLU A 116 -21.45 2.83 -4.89
N LYS A 117 -21.61 1.64 -5.43
CA LYS A 117 -20.62 0.58 -5.32
C LYS A 117 -19.41 1.03 -6.13
N TYR A 118 -18.39 1.49 -5.43
CA TYR A 118 -17.07 1.62 -6.03
C TYR A 118 -16.63 0.22 -6.46
N VAL A 119 -16.59 -0.01 -7.77
CA VAL A 119 -15.97 -1.20 -8.33
C VAL A 119 -14.49 -1.06 -8.07
N VAL A 120 -13.99 -1.77 -7.06
CA VAL A 120 -12.55 -2.00 -6.91
C VAL A 120 -12.17 -2.81 -8.14
N SER A 121 -11.48 -2.16 -9.08
CA SER A 121 -10.94 -2.83 -10.26
C SER A 121 -10.03 -3.96 -9.77
N SER A 122 -10.32 -5.18 -10.13
CA SER A 122 -9.47 -6.35 -9.92
C SER A 122 -8.25 -6.37 -10.85
N GLY A 123 -7.94 -5.26 -11.51
CA GLY A 123 -6.78 -5.06 -12.36
C GLY A 123 -5.68 -4.29 -11.60
N ARG A 124 -4.43 -4.62 -11.84
CA ARG A 124 -3.24 -3.93 -11.30
C ARG A 124 -2.94 -2.59 -12.00
N GLU A 125 -3.91 -1.96 -12.62
CA GLU A 125 -3.68 -0.78 -13.45
C GLU A 125 -4.32 0.47 -12.84
N VAL A 126 -3.58 1.56 -12.87
CA VAL A 126 -4.05 2.86 -12.40
C VAL A 126 -5.09 3.42 -13.38
N ILE A 127 -6.20 3.91 -12.85
CA ILE A 127 -7.31 4.45 -13.65
C ILE A 127 -7.38 5.97 -13.48
N LEU A 128 -7.41 6.69 -14.60
CA LEU A 128 -7.76 8.10 -14.66
C LEU A 128 -9.21 8.24 -15.14
N LYS A 129 -10.08 8.71 -14.27
CA LYS A 129 -11.46 9.06 -14.59
C LYS A 129 -11.56 10.55 -14.86
N LEU A 130 -12.05 10.90 -16.04
CA LEU A 130 -12.23 12.29 -16.47
C LEU A 130 -13.58 12.86 -16.02
N ALA A 131 -13.74 14.18 -16.10
CA ALA A 131 -14.96 14.89 -15.75
C ALA A 131 -16.22 14.43 -16.54
N ASP A 132 -16.04 13.94 -17.77
CA ASP A 132 -17.10 13.35 -18.61
C ASP A 132 -17.37 11.87 -18.27
N ASN A 133 -16.86 11.36 -17.16
CA ASN A 133 -16.92 9.97 -16.71
C ASN A 133 -16.19 8.95 -17.62
N LYS A 134 -15.39 9.40 -18.58
CA LYS A 134 -14.54 8.51 -19.37
C LYS A 134 -13.40 7.99 -18.49
N GLU A 135 -13.21 6.67 -18.49
CA GLU A 135 -12.12 6.01 -17.78
C GLU A 135 -10.98 5.68 -18.74
N ILE A 136 -9.76 5.96 -18.31
CA ILE A 136 -8.54 5.72 -19.06
C ILE A 136 -7.59 4.92 -18.17
N ILE A 137 -7.17 3.78 -18.67
CA ILE A 137 -6.18 2.94 -18.00
C ILE A 137 -4.80 3.52 -18.28
N LEU A 138 -4.06 3.88 -17.22
CA LEU A 138 -2.73 4.47 -17.30
C LEU A 138 -1.64 3.38 -17.40
N GLY A 139 -1.65 2.60 -18.49
CA GLY A 139 -0.63 1.59 -18.79
C GLY A 139 0.57 2.12 -19.58
N ASP A 140 1.50 1.24 -20.00
CA ASP A 140 2.79 1.63 -20.61
C ASP A 140 2.70 2.38 -21.94
N SER A 141 1.62 2.24 -22.70
CA SER A 141 1.55 2.63 -24.13
C SER A 141 0.61 3.80 -24.44
N LEU A 142 0.16 4.59 -23.47
CA LEU A 142 -0.90 5.57 -23.69
C LEU A 142 -0.39 6.93 -24.17
N ASN A 143 -0.96 7.40 -25.29
CA ASN A 143 -0.86 8.79 -25.72
C ASN A 143 -2.00 9.59 -25.06
N LEU A 144 -1.65 10.41 -24.07
CA LEU A 144 -2.58 11.27 -23.33
C LEU A 144 -2.84 12.62 -24.04
N SER A 145 -2.26 12.84 -25.22
CA SER A 145 -2.49 14.08 -25.99
C SER A 145 -3.96 14.18 -26.40
N GLY A 146 -4.65 15.17 -25.81
CA GLY A 146 -6.09 15.38 -26.03
C GLY A 146 -7.00 14.98 -24.87
N VAL A 147 -6.46 14.33 -23.83
CA VAL A 147 -7.23 13.91 -22.63
C VAL A 147 -7.63 15.09 -21.74
N ALA A 148 -6.90 16.20 -21.79
CA ALA A 148 -7.04 17.31 -20.86
C ALA A 148 -7.65 18.56 -21.45
N GLY A 149 -8.73 18.55 -22.13
CA GLY A 149 -9.53 19.72 -22.46
C GLY A 149 -8.78 20.91 -23.13
N LYS A 150 -9.52 22.01 -23.36
CA LYS A 150 -9.05 23.20 -24.10
C LYS A 150 -7.84 23.90 -23.46
N TRP A 151 -7.76 23.91 -22.13
CA TRP A 151 -6.86 24.76 -21.35
C TRP A 151 -5.65 24.03 -20.77
N VAL A 152 -5.67 22.72 -20.73
CA VAL A 152 -4.67 21.90 -20.05
C VAL A 152 -4.21 20.76 -20.97
N SER A 153 -2.90 20.45 -20.96
CA SER A 153 -2.34 19.20 -21.52
C SER A 153 -1.97 18.27 -20.37
N VAL A 154 -2.08 16.97 -20.63
CA VAL A 154 -1.56 15.94 -19.75
C VAL A 154 -0.42 15.24 -20.48
N ASP A 155 0.75 15.27 -19.88
CA ASP A 155 1.92 14.56 -20.36
C ASP A 155 2.21 13.38 -19.42
N LYS A 156 2.49 12.21 -19.99
CA LYS A 156 2.97 11.07 -19.25
C LYS A 156 4.46 11.25 -18.97
N VAL A 157 4.89 11.10 -17.74
CA VAL A 157 6.31 11.15 -17.37
C VAL A 157 6.94 9.77 -17.55
N ASP A 158 6.26 8.74 -17.01
CA ASP A 158 6.60 7.33 -17.14
C ASP A 158 5.36 6.47 -16.79
N HIS A 159 5.53 5.14 -16.62
CA HIS A 159 4.42 4.24 -16.23
C HIS A 159 3.85 4.54 -14.83
N ARG A 160 4.50 5.42 -14.03
CA ARG A 160 4.12 5.75 -12.65
C ARG A 160 3.74 7.22 -12.43
N GLY A 161 3.63 8.03 -13.49
CA GLY A 161 3.31 9.45 -13.28
C GLY A 161 2.79 10.19 -14.49
N ILE A 162 1.96 11.20 -14.22
CA ILE A 162 1.48 12.19 -15.19
C ILE A 162 1.70 13.61 -14.70
N VAL A 163 1.83 14.56 -15.65
CA VAL A 163 1.99 15.98 -15.38
C VAL A 163 0.92 16.78 -16.10
N TYR A 164 0.21 17.61 -15.37
CA TYR A 164 -0.72 18.61 -15.91
C TYR A 164 0.02 19.89 -16.23
N ARG A 165 -0.15 20.39 -17.46
CA ARG A 165 0.41 21.69 -17.88
C ARG A 165 -0.68 22.61 -18.39
N ILE A 166 -0.73 23.82 -17.89
CA ILE A 166 -1.61 24.87 -18.40
C ILE A 166 -1.07 25.35 -19.75
N LYS A 167 -1.89 25.29 -20.81
CA LYS A 167 -1.57 25.77 -22.15
C LYS A 167 -1.82 27.28 -22.29
N ASP A 168 -2.96 27.73 -21.75
CA ASP A 168 -3.37 29.12 -21.76
C ASP A 168 -4.25 29.38 -20.54
N SER A 169 -3.93 30.42 -19.78
CA SER A 169 -4.71 30.86 -18.60
C SER A 169 -5.69 31.99 -18.91
N THR A 170 -5.70 32.50 -20.14
CA THR A 170 -6.61 33.57 -20.53
C THR A 170 -7.99 33.03 -20.85
N GLY A 171 -9.00 33.44 -20.06
CA GLY A 171 -10.40 33.08 -20.31
C GLY A 171 -10.91 31.85 -19.59
N ILE A 172 -10.23 31.37 -18.55
CA ILE A 172 -10.74 30.34 -17.66
C ILE A 172 -11.80 30.98 -16.74
N GLU A 173 -13.08 30.61 -16.92
CA GLU A 173 -14.17 30.99 -16.03
C GLU A 173 -14.31 30.01 -14.89
N GLU A 174 -14.55 30.48 -13.66
CA GLU A 174 -14.62 29.66 -12.45
C GLU A 174 -15.77 28.62 -12.47
N GLU A 175 -16.75 28.80 -13.34
CA GLU A 175 -17.93 27.94 -13.41
C GLU A 175 -17.70 26.58 -14.09
N GLU A 176 -16.52 26.35 -14.71
CA GLU A 176 -16.21 25.11 -15.45
C GLU A 176 -15.05 24.32 -14.82
N LEU A 177 -15.00 24.18 -13.50
CA LEU A 177 -14.01 23.32 -12.87
C LEU A 177 -14.29 21.85 -13.19
N ASN A 178 -13.59 21.33 -14.18
CA ASN A 178 -13.65 19.91 -14.54
C ASN A 178 -12.80 19.07 -13.59
N TYR A 179 -13.43 18.25 -12.78
CA TYR A 179 -12.74 17.37 -11.84
C TYR A 179 -12.39 16.04 -12.49
N ASN A 180 -11.15 15.67 -12.36
CA ASN A 180 -10.64 14.34 -12.69
C ASN A 180 -10.39 13.54 -11.41
N GLN A 181 -10.30 12.22 -11.53
CA GLN A 181 -9.98 11.35 -10.41
C GLN A 181 -8.94 10.32 -10.84
N ILE A 182 -7.88 10.17 -10.05
CA ILE A 182 -6.96 9.03 -10.17
C ILE A 182 -7.32 8.01 -9.10
N ILE A 183 -7.41 6.75 -9.51
CA ILE A 183 -7.66 5.60 -8.64
C ILE A 183 -6.49 4.66 -8.77
N VAL A 184 -5.81 4.42 -7.67
CA VAL A 184 -4.64 3.55 -7.58
C VAL A 184 -5.05 2.23 -6.93
N PRO A 185 -4.90 1.08 -7.61
CA PRO A 185 -5.25 -0.22 -7.06
C PRO A 185 -4.23 -0.72 -6.04
N ALA A 186 -4.52 -1.85 -5.40
CA ALA A 186 -3.60 -2.54 -4.51
C ALA A 186 -2.29 -2.91 -5.24
N GLY A 187 -1.16 -2.75 -4.56
CA GLY A 187 0.17 -3.05 -5.10
C GLY A 187 0.77 -1.94 -5.97
N GLU A 188 0.00 -0.91 -6.33
CA GLU A 188 0.49 0.18 -7.18
C GLU A 188 0.66 1.50 -6.40
N ARG A 189 1.43 2.41 -6.97
CA ARG A 189 1.62 3.79 -6.51
C ARG A 189 1.73 4.69 -7.72
N PHE A 190 1.25 5.90 -7.59
CA PHE A 190 1.19 6.82 -8.71
C PHE A 190 1.55 8.25 -8.32
N LEU A 191 2.28 8.95 -9.18
CA LEU A 191 2.64 10.35 -9.02
C LEU A 191 1.81 11.20 -9.98
N VAL A 192 1.17 12.25 -9.48
CA VAL A 192 0.59 13.29 -10.32
C VAL A 192 1.17 14.65 -9.96
N GLN A 193 1.59 15.41 -10.97
CA GLN A 193 1.88 16.82 -10.81
C GLN A 193 0.68 17.62 -11.30
N LEU A 194 0.07 18.37 -10.38
CA LEU A 194 -1.10 19.20 -10.65
C LEU A 194 -0.74 20.49 -11.42
N SER A 195 -1.75 21.19 -11.91
CA SER A 195 -1.59 22.38 -12.76
C SER A 195 -0.90 23.56 -12.07
N ASP A 196 -0.89 23.63 -10.74
CA ASP A 196 -0.18 24.62 -9.93
C ASP A 196 1.28 24.23 -9.63
N GLY A 197 1.73 23.06 -10.09
CA GLY A 197 3.05 22.51 -9.82
C GLY A 197 3.12 21.64 -8.56
N THR A 198 2.04 21.50 -7.79
CA THR A 198 1.95 20.60 -6.64
C THR A 198 2.17 19.17 -7.09
N LYS A 199 3.03 18.42 -6.39
CA LYS A 199 3.26 16.99 -6.61
C LYS A 199 2.50 16.18 -5.59
N VAL A 200 1.83 15.13 -6.04
CA VAL A 200 1.00 14.27 -5.19
C VAL A 200 1.35 12.82 -5.46
N TRP A 201 1.83 12.10 -4.45
CA TRP A 201 2.02 10.65 -4.48
C TRP A 201 0.80 9.99 -3.88
N ILE A 202 0.23 9.08 -4.62
CA ILE A 202 -0.98 8.34 -4.27
C ILE A 202 -0.56 6.90 -4.03
N ASN A 203 -0.78 6.39 -2.82
CA ASN A 203 -0.39 5.06 -2.41
C ASN A 203 -1.41 4.00 -2.88
N SER A 204 -1.13 2.74 -2.64
CA SER A 204 -2.02 1.60 -2.90
C SER A 204 -3.42 1.80 -2.31
N GLU A 205 -4.45 1.35 -3.03
CA GLU A 205 -5.87 1.46 -2.62
C GLU A 205 -6.29 2.87 -2.24
N SER A 206 -5.77 3.86 -2.96
CA SER A 206 -6.00 5.28 -2.71
C SER A 206 -6.51 5.99 -3.94
N ALA A 207 -7.12 7.15 -3.73
CA ALA A 207 -7.65 7.96 -4.82
C ALA A 207 -7.46 9.45 -4.54
N LEU A 208 -7.27 10.21 -5.61
CA LEU A 208 -7.23 11.66 -5.61
C LEU A 208 -8.22 12.22 -6.62
N ARG A 209 -9.15 13.07 -6.19
CA ARG A 209 -10.04 13.85 -7.04
C ARG A 209 -9.59 15.30 -7.02
N TYR A 210 -9.36 15.89 -8.19
CA TYR A 210 -8.76 17.21 -8.33
C TYR A 210 -9.28 17.89 -9.59
N PRO A 211 -9.36 19.23 -9.63
CA PRO A 211 -9.70 19.96 -10.84
C PRO A 211 -8.54 19.96 -11.83
N ALA A 212 -8.83 19.88 -13.13
CA ALA A 212 -7.80 19.97 -14.18
C ALA A 212 -6.97 21.27 -14.07
N TYR A 213 -7.55 22.33 -13.55
CA TYR A 213 -6.89 23.59 -13.16
C TYR A 213 -7.58 24.18 -11.93
N PHE A 214 -6.84 24.94 -11.12
CA PHE A 214 -7.37 25.55 -9.89
C PHE A 214 -7.98 26.93 -10.15
N GLY A 215 -9.03 27.24 -9.39
CA GLY A 215 -9.64 28.55 -9.35
C GLY A 215 -8.72 29.67 -8.80
N LYS A 216 -9.24 30.90 -8.78
CA LYS A 216 -8.47 32.09 -8.37
C LYS A 216 -8.30 32.22 -6.87
N ASN A 217 -9.20 31.63 -6.07
CA ASN A 217 -9.30 31.89 -4.63
C ASN A 217 -8.76 30.74 -3.78
N ILE A 218 -8.93 29.50 -4.23
CA ILE A 218 -8.63 28.28 -3.47
C ILE A 218 -8.14 27.18 -4.40
N ARG A 219 -7.28 26.32 -3.88
CA ARG A 219 -6.82 25.09 -4.53
C ARG A 219 -7.33 23.90 -3.74
N GLU A 220 -8.43 23.30 -4.16
CA GLU A 220 -9.10 22.24 -3.42
C GLU A 220 -9.00 20.91 -4.14
N VAL A 221 -8.72 19.84 -3.37
CA VAL A 221 -8.67 18.44 -3.81
C VAL A 221 -9.34 17.54 -2.78
N GLU A 222 -9.81 16.38 -3.22
CA GLU A 222 -10.31 15.33 -2.32
C GLU A 222 -9.35 14.12 -2.36
N ALA A 223 -8.91 13.66 -1.20
CA ALA A 223 -8.03 12.50 -1.06
C ALA A 223 -8.70 11.38 -0.27
N ARG A 224 -8.45 10.13 -0.68
CA ARG A 224 -8.89 8.91 0.04
C ARG A 224 -7.74 7.92 0.11
N GLY A 225 -7.64 7.19 1.22
CA GLY A 225 -6.53 6.29 1.47
C GLY A 225 -5.31 7.04 1.99
N ASN A 226 -4.11 6.71 1.50
CA ASN A 226 -2.86 7.34 1.91
C ASN A 226 -2.27 8.15 0.74
N VAL A 227 -2.12 9.47 0.94
CA VAL A 227 -1.68 10.42 -0.08
C VAL A 227 -0.69 11.41 0.51
N TYR A 228 0.46 11.55 -0.13
CA TYR A 228 1.50 12.50 0.24
C TYR A 228 1.55 13.67 -0.74
N PHE A 229 1.70 14.87 -0.21
CA PHE A 229 1.67 16.13 -0.95
C PHE A 229 2.96 16.92 -0.79
N GLU A 230 3.52 17.39 -1.89
CA GLU A 230 4.49 18.50 -1.93
C GLU A 230 3.81 19.69 -2.59
N VAL A 231 3.17 20.53 -1.78
CA VAL A 231 2.35 21.63 -2.26
C VAL A 231 3.21 22.79 -2.72
N ALA A 232 2.95 23.27 -3.94
CA ALA A 232 3.58 24.47 -4.47
C ALA A 232 3.25 25.70 -3.59
N LYS A 233 4.27 26.52 -3.28
CA LYS A 233 4.11 27.70 -2.42
C LYS A 233 3.25 28.76 -3.10
N ASP A 234 2.13 29.09 -2.51
CA ASP A 234 1.23 30.18 -2.91
C ASP A 234 0.50 30.70 -1.68
N SER A 235 0.96 31.86 -1.18
CA SER A 235 0.38 32.50 0.02
C SER A 235 -0.95 33.18 -0.24
N THR A 236 -1.34 33.36 -1.51
CA THR A 236 -2.58 34.04 -1.89
C THR A 236 -3.76 33.10 -2.05
N ARG A 237 -3.49 31.81 -2.34
CA ARG A 237 -4.50 30.79 -2.54
C ARG A 237 -4.17 29.56 -1.66
N PRO A 238 -4.90 29.36 -0.58
CA PRO A 238 -4.71 28.17 0.24
C PRO A 238 -4.96 26.88 -0.56
N PHE A 239 -4.20 25.84 -0.24
CA PHE A 239 -4.41 24.48 -0.74
C PHE A 239 -5.15 23.69 0.31
N VAL A 240 -6.32 23.17 -0.04
CA VAL A 240 -7.21 22.44 0.87
C VAL A 240 -7.34 21.02 0.41
N VAL A 241 -7.09 20.08 1.32
CA VAL A 241 -7.33 18.65 1.13
C VAL A 241 -8.53 18.25 1.97
N ALA A 242 -9.63 17.90 1.33
CA ALA A 242 -10.77 17.24 1.94
C ALA A 242 -10.54 15.73 1.91
N SER A 243 -10.59 15.07 3.06
CA SER A 243 -10.31 13.64 3.17
C SER A 243 -11.22 13.05 4.23
N ARG A 244 -12.20 12.25 3.83
CA ARG A 244 -13.11 11.57 4.76
C ARG A 244 -13.57 12.52 5.88
N GLU A 245 -13.05 12.37 7.10
CA GLU A 245 -13.36 13.25 8.24
C GLU A 245 -12.41 14.44 8.39
N LEU A 246 -11.25 14.42 7.69
CA LEU A 246 -10.23 15.46 7.84
C LEU A 246 -10.35 16.56 6.80
N THR A 247 -10.14 17.78 7.24
CA THR A 247 -9.83 18.92 6.37
C THR A 247 -8.44 19.44 6.73
N THR A 248 -7.57 19.56 5.71
CA THR A 248 -6.19 20.00 5.87
C THR A 248 -5.96 21.22 4.98
N GLU A 249 -5.49 22.33 5.56
CA GLU A 249 -5.24 23.60 4.87
C GLU A 249 -3.76 23.97 4.96
N VAL A 250 -3.14 24.31 3.83
CA VAL A 250 -1.72 24.69 3.73
C VAL A 250 -1.47 25.78 2.69
N LEU A 251 -0.30 26.43 2.75
CA LEU A 251 0.11 27.47 1.78
C LEU A 251 1.35 27.06 0.95
N GLY A 252 1.98 25.94 1.26
CA GLY A 252 3.19 25.43 0.61
C GLY A 252 3.99 24.55 1.55
N THR A 253 3.62 23.29 1.64
CA THR A 253 3.93 22.39 2.75
C THR A 253 4.13 20.98 2.21
N ARG A 254 4.93 20.18 2.88
CA ARG A 254 5.10 18.74 2.65
C ARG A 254 4.43 17.96 3.76
N PHE A 255 3.42 17.19 3.43
CA PHE A 255 2.62 16.45 4.41
C PHE A 255 1.93 15.23 3.79
N GLU A 256 1.54 14.32 4.64
CA GLU A 256 0.75 13.14 4.31
C GLU A 256 -0.63 13.21 4.95
N VAL A 257 -1.64 12.65 4.28
CA VAL A 257 -2.92 12.29 4.89
C VAL A 257 -3.15 10.80 4.71
N ASN A 258 -3.55 10.11 5.79
CA ASN A 258 -3.87 8.70 5.79
C ASN A 258 -5.29 8.49 6.32
N THR A 259 -6.18 8.10 5.41
CA THR A 259 -7.63 8.01 5.67
C THR A 259 -8.23 6.72 5.13
N TYR A 260 -7.51 5.60 5.25
CA TYR A 260 -8.02 4.29 4.85
C TYR A 260 -9.33 3.95 5.57
N GLY A 261 -10.33 3.53 4.80
CA GLY A 261 -11.69 3.33 5.30
C GLY A 261 -11.87 2.13 6.22
N ASP A 262 -10.96 1.19 6.19
CA ASP A 262 -10.93 -0.01 7.03
C ASP A 262 -10.18 0.19 8.36
N ARG A 263 -9.71 1.43 8.63
CA ARG A 263 -9.11 1.84 9.90
C ARG A 263 -10.07 2.77 10.65
N ASP A 264 -10.06 2.61 11.97
CA ASP A 264 -10.81 3.49 12.87
C ASP A 264 -10.11 4.83 13.13
N GLU A 265 -8.91 4.96 12.58
CA GLU A 265 -8.03 6.11 12.77
C GLU A 265 -7.70 6.73 11.42
N VAL A 266 -7.78 8.06 11.38
CA VAL A 266 -7.33 8.88 10.25
C VAL A 266 -6.30 9.88 10.75
N SER A 267 -5.28 10.17 9.93
CA SER A 267 -4.14 10.99 10.37
C SER A 267 -3.67 11.97 9.31
N ALA A 268 -2.97 13.01 9.77
CA ALA A 268 -2.19 13.92 8.95
C ALA A 268 -0.81 14.11 9.57
N THR A 269 0.26 13.83 8.81
CA THR A 269 1.66 13.90 9.25
C THR A 269 2.38 15.04 8.53
N LEU A 270 3.03 15.93 9.29
CA LEU A 270 3.73 17.08 8.73
C LEU A 270 5.22 16.83 8.63
N VAL A 271 5.74 16.93 7.39
CA VAL A 271 7.19 16.82 7.12
C VAL A 271 7.86 18.20 7.11
N GLU A 272 7.30 19.18 6.37
CA GLU A 272 7.88 20.53 6.27
C GLU A 272 6.79 21.59 6.12
N GLY A 273 6.97 22.73 6.79
CA GLY A 273 6.07 23.88 6.71
C GLY A 273 5.11 23.96 7.90
N ASN A 274 3.85 24.31 7.64
CA ASN A 274 2.78 24.40 8.63
C ASN A 274 1.49 23.80 8.05
N VAL A 275 0.77 23.06 8.85
CA VAL A 275 -0.52 22.45 8.49
C VAL A 275 -1.56 22.86 9.52
N ARG A 276 -2.69 23.37 9.06
CA ARG A 276 -3.91 23.50 9.83
C ARG A 276 -4.81 22.31 9.48
N VAL A 277 -5.00 21.40 10.42
CA VAL A 277 -5.78 20.18 10.22
C VAL A 277 -6.90 20.08 11.26
N GLY A 278 -8.02 19.49 10.88
CA GLY A 278 -9.12 19.32 11.81
C GLY A 278 -10.28 18.47 11.30
N VAL A 279 -11.25 18.30 12.18
CA VAL A 279 -12.49 17.54 11.97
C VAL A 279 -13.68 18.44 12.30
N GLY A 280 -14.56 18.66 11.33
CA GLY A 280 -15.68 19.59 11.45
C GLY A 280 -15.20 21.00 11.77
N SER A 281 -15.57 21.56 12.93
CA SER A 281 -15.14 22.89 13.37
C SER A 281 -13.89 22.89 14.27
N ARG A 282 -13.35 21.72 14.62
CA ARG A 282 -12.18 21.60 15.53
C ARG A 282 -10.89 21.53 14.72
N PHE A 283 -10.09 22.59 14.74
CA PHE A 283 -8.82 22.67 14.01
C PHE A 283 -7.63 22.83 14.96
N VAL A 284 -6.51 22.21 14.59
CA VAL A 284 -5.22 22.32 15.26
C VAL A 284 -4.16 22.67 14.21
N VAL A 285 -3.14 23.44 14.62
CA VAL A 285 -1.96 23.67 13.79
C VAL A 285 -0.86 22.75 14.28
N ILE A 286 -0.35 21.90 13.41
CA ILE A 286 0.77 21.00 13.69
C ILE A 286 2.08 21.53 13.09
N LYS A 287 3.20 21.12 13.70
CA LYS A 287 4.59 21.46 13.35
C LYS A 287 5.27 20.29 12.65
N PRO A 288 6.41 20.49 11.99
CA PRO A 288 7.21 19.40 11.44
C PRO A 288 7.52 18.33 12.50
N ASN A 289 7.46 17.06 12.07
CA ASN A 289 7.53 15.86 12.90
C ASN A 289 6.37 15.69 13.90
N GLN A 290 5.23 16.32 13.62
CA GLN A 290 4.00 16.03 14.34
C GLN A 290 2.99 15.34 13.44
N GLN A 291 2.26 14.43 14.04
CA GLN A 291 1.12 13.74 13.45
C GLN A 291 -0.14 14.07 14.24
N PHE A 292 -1.14 14.59 13.53
CA PHE A 292 -2.52 14.69 14.01
C PHE A 292 -3.21 13.36 13.75
N THR A 293 -3.90 12.85 14.76
CA THR A 293 -4.68 11.62 14.69
C THR A 293 -6.09 11.86 15.17
N PHE A 294 -7.07 11.34 14.45
CA PHE A 294 -8.47 11.33 14.85
C PHE A 294 -9.02 9.91 14.83
N ASN A 295 -9.49 9.44 15.97
CA ASN A 295 -10.17 8.16 16.06
C ASN A 295 -11.65 8.34 15.77
N THR A 296 -12.14 7.72 14.69
CA THR A 296 -13.48 7.89 14.15
C THR A 296 -14.57 7.26 15.03
N LYS A 297 -14.20 6.26 15.87
CA LYS A 297 -15.14 5.62 16.80
C LYS A 297 -15.28 6.39 18.12
N SER A 298 -14.14 6.77 18.71
CA SER A 298 -14.15 7.46 20.02
C SER A 298 -14.33 8.98 19.87
N GLY A 299 -14.06 9.56 18.70
CA GLY A 299 -14.04 11.00 18.48
C GLY A 299 -12.83 11.71 19.09
N THR A 300 -11.82 10.95 19.54
CA THR A 300 -10.61 11.48 20.19
C THR A 300 -9.68 12.07 19.15
N ILE A 301 -9.10 13.24 19.47
CA ILE A 301 -8.05 13.90 18.70
C ILE A 301 -6.76 13.84 19.52
N GLU A 302 -5.66 13.45 18.90
CA GLU A 302 -4.32 13.44 19.47
C GLU A 302 -3.33 14.12 18.53
N VAL A 303 -2.26 14.68 19.08
CA VAL A 303 -1.12 15.19 18.33
C VAL A 303 0.14 14.63 18.96
N ASN A 304 0.87 13.80 18.21
CA ASN A 304 2.02 13.08 18.67
C ASN A 304 3.27 13.47 17.86
N GLU A 305 4.44 13.42 18.50
CA GLU A 305 5.72 13.53 17.81
C GLU A 305 6.03 12.21 17.11
N VAL A 306 6.43 12.30 15.83
CA VAL A 306 6.76 11.15 14.98
C VAL A 306 8.01 11.43 14.15
N ASP A 307 8.65 10.41 13.62
CA ASP A 307 9.63 10.56 12.55
C ASP A 307 8.89 10.69 11.20
N ALA A 308 8.49 11.92 10.87
CA ALA A 308 7.70 12.19 9.68
C ALA A 308 8.42 11.82 8.38
N ALA A 309 9.76 11.87 8.34
CA ALA A 309 10.52 11.44 7.16
C ALA A 309 10.39 9.93 6.94
N ARG A 310 10.38 9.16 8.03
CA ARG A 310 10.23 7.70 8.01
C ARG A 310 8.82 7.26 7.63
N GLU A 311 7.80 7.97 8.12
CA GLU A 311 6.39 7.70 7.79
C GLU A 311 6.11 7.80 6.27
N VAL A 312 6.80 8.68 5.56
CA VAL A 312 6.57 8.94 4.13
C VAL A 312 7.55 8.24 3.18
N MET A 313 8.41 7.32 3.68
CA MET A 313 9.39 6.59 2.86
C MET A 313 8.75 5.70 1.78
N TRP A 314 7.49 5.34 1.97
CA TRP A 314 6.73 4.56 1.00
C TRP A 314 6.68 5.22 -0.39
N LYS A 315 6.68 6.57 -0.48
CA LYS A 315 6.71 7.31 -1.75
C LYS A 315 8.01 7.07 -2.54
N ASP A 316 9.08 6.77 -1.83
CA ASP A 316 10.40 6.47 -2.38
C ASP A 316 10.60 4.95 -2.60
N GLY A 317 9.58 4.15 -2.33
CA GLY A 317 9.60 2.70 -2.56
C GLY A 317 10.03 1.88 -1.36
N ILE A 318 10.09 2.46 -0.18
CA ILE A 318 10.51 1.77 1.06
C ILE A 318 9.29 1.61 1.98
N LEU A 319 8.94 0.36 2.28
CA LEU A 319 7.93 0.03 3.28
C LEU A 319 8.59 -0.02 4.66
N VAL A 320 8.12 0.82 5.57
CA VAL A 320 8.56 0.84 6.96
C VAL A 320 7.54 0.15 7.84
N ILE A 321 8.03 -0.78 8.65
CA ILE A 321 7.29 -1.43 9.75
C ILE A 321 8.04 -1.07 11.02
N ASP A 322 7.35 -0.47 12.00
CA ASP A 322 7.97 -0.01 13.23
C ASP A 322 7.16 -0.44 14.46
N ASN A 323 7.66 -1.47 15.14
CA ASN A 323 7.05 -2.03 16.36
C ASN A 323 5.56 -2.35 16.21
N GLU A 324 5.17 -2.88 15.05
CA GLU A 324 3.78 -3.11 14.68
C GLU A 324 3.31 -4.54 15.01
N ALA A 325 2.05 -4.68 15.36
CA ALA A 325 1.42 -5.98 15.56
C ALA A 325 1.34 -6.75 14.22
N PHE A 326 1.41 -8.07 14.26
CA PHE A 326 1.38 -8.94 13.08
C PHE A 326 0.22 -8.63 12.13
N ARG A 327 -0.96 -8.36 12.66
CA ARG A 327 -2.14 -7.99 11.86
C ARG A 327 -1.89 -6.73 11.05
N ASP A 328 -1.22 -5.72 11.62
CA ASP A 328 -0.94 -4.45 10.94
C ASP A 328 0.16 -4.61 9.91
N VAL A 329 1.15 -5.46 10.19
CA VAL A 329 2.17 -5.87 9.21
C VAL A 329 1.54 -6.55 8.01
N VAL A 330 0.66 -7.55 8.23
CA VAL A 330 -0.07 -8.23 7.15
C VAL A 330 -0.87 -7.23 6.33
N TRP A 331 -1.61 -6.34 6.97
CA TRP A 331 -2.39 -5.29 6.33
C TRP A 331 -1.55 -4.37 5.44
N LYS A 332 -0.33 -3.98 5.90
CA LYS A 332 0.62 -3.20 5.10
C LYS A 332 1.17 -3.99 3.92
N LEU A 333 1.56 -5.25 4.13
CA LEU A 333 2.11 -6.11 3.08
C LEU A 333 1.09 -6.44 1.99
N GLU A 334 -0.16 -6.69 2.35
CA GLU A 334 -1.24 -6.94 1.37
C GLU A 334 -1.40 -5.76 0.42
N ARG A 335 -1.41 -4.53 0.95
CA ARG A 335 -1.48 -3.30 0.14
C ARG A 335 -0.21 -3.06 -0.67
N TRP A 336 0.96 -3.27 -0.05
CA TRP A 336 2.24 -3.01 -0.68
C TRP A 336 2.48 -3.86 -1.91
N TYR A 337 2.08 -5.11 -1.86
CA TYR A 337 2.29 -6.09 -2.93
C TYR A 337 1.03 -6.40 -3.75
N GLY A 338 -0.13 -5.94 -3.34
CA GLY A 338 -1.40 -6.26 -3.99
C GLY A 338 -1.75 -7.75 -3.91
N VAL A 339 -1.50 -8.36 -2.75
CA VAL A 339 -1.73 -9.78 -2.49
C VAL A 339 -2.66 -9.96 -1.29
N SER A 340 -3.26 -11.14 -1.16
CA SER A 340 -3.98 -11.53 0.05
C SER A 340 -3.14 -12.53 0.85
N ILE A 341 -2.97 -12.28 2.14
CA ILE A 341 -2.16 -13.09 3.06
C ILE A 341 -3.09 -13.81 4.03
N VAL A 342 -3.11 -15.15 3.96
CA VAL A 342 -3.92 -15.98 4.85
C VAL A 342 -3.04 -16.67 5.88
N ASN A 343 -3.33 -16.46 7.15
CA ASN A 343 -2.69 -17.21 8.24
C ASN A 343 -3.36 -18.56 8.43
N GLU A 344 -2.81 -19.61 7.80
CA GLU A 344 -3.32 -20.99 7.93
C GLU A 344 -2.87 -21.69 9.21
N THR A 345 -1.94 -21.09 9.97
CA THR A 345 -1.39 -21.76 11.17
C THR A 345 -2.36 -21.75 12.35
N GLY A 346 -3.33 -20.83 12.36
CA GLY A 346 -4.22 -20.58 13.50
C GLY A 346 -3.51 -20.00 14.73
N LEU A 347 -2.22 -19.64 14.61
CA LEU A 347 -1.45 -19.01 15.69
C LEU A 347 -1.79 -17.53 15.78
N VAL A 348 -1.93 -17.02 17.00
CA VAL A 348 -2.03 -15.61 17.29
C VAL A 348 -0.65 -15.09 17.62
N PHE A 349 -0.10 -14.22 16.76
CA PHE A 349 1.19 -13.59 17.01
C PHE A 349 0.99 -12.38 17.93
N THR A 350 1.63 -12.43 19.10
CA THR A 350 1.59 -11.35 20.11
C THR A 350 2.80 -10.44 20.06
N GLN A 351 3.78 -10.78 19.24
CA GLN A 351 5.01 -10.02 19.05
C GLN A 351 4.76 -8.81 18.13
N SER A 352 5.56 -7.76 18.34
CA SER A 352 5.69 -6.64 17.41
C SER A 352 6.83 -6.90 16.42
N PHE A 353 6.71 -6.31 15.24
CA PHE A 353 7.65 -6.47 14.16
C PHE A 353 8.20 -5.10 13.74
N SER A 354 9.49 -5.06 13.37
CA SER A 354 10.14 -3.87 12.81
C SER A 354 11.01 -4.28 11.63
N GLY A 355 11.03 -3.44 10.59
CA GLY A 355 11.86 -3.66 9.40
C GLY A 355 11.62 -2.61 8.34
N GLU A 356 12.55 -2.54 7.38
CA GLU A 356 12.46 -1.71 6.20
C GLU A 356 12.62 -2.60 4.97
N PHE A 357 11.74 -2.44 4.00
CA PHE A 357 11.66 -3.29 2.83
C PHE A 357 11.67 -2.43 1.58
N ASP A 358 12.69 -2.60 0.74
CA ASP A 358 12.64 -2.11 -0.63
C ASP A 358 11.60 -2.89 -1.45
N ARG A 359 11.06 -2.26 -2.47
CA ARG A 359 10.14 -2.94 -3.39
C ARG A 359 10.91 -3.96 -4.23
N GLU A 360 11.02 -5.18 -3.71
CA GLU A 360 11.38 -6.35 -4.51
C GLU A 360 10.11 -7.02 -5.02
N ASP A 361 10.11 -7.48 -6.27
CA ASP A 361 8.99 -8.27 -6.79
C ASP A 361 8.89 -9.60 -6.03
N ILE A 362 7.70 -9.93 -5.56
CA ILE A 362 7.39 -11.26 -5.03
C ILE A 362 7.14 -12.18 -6.23
N HIS A 363 8.15 -12.87 -6.70
CA HIS A 363 8.04 -13.92 -7.71
C HIS A 363 8.26 -15.30 -7.11
#